data_4885ca3eaca0fe288410b2a056940749
#
_entry.id   4885ca3eaca0fe288410b2a056940749
#
_cell.length_a   1.000
_cell.length_b   1.000
_cell.length_c   1.000
_cell.angle_alpha   90.00
_cell.angle_beta   90.00
_cell.angle_gamma   90.00
#
_symmetry.space_group_name_H-M   'P 1'
#
loop_
_entity.id
_entity.type
_entity.pdbx_description
1 polymer ?
#
loop_
_entity_poly.entity_id
_entity_poly.type
_entity_poly.pdbx_seq_one_letter_code
_entity_poly.pdbx_strand_id
1 'polypeptide(L)'
;MTAEIVRSTLHQKEGAPFSPDELPTLCGRPAVLRQLNPGEELFAPGERSDDIYGIVSGWAYSYRLFDDGRRQINTIELPGSLIGVASAARDGAAVGCACLTRVVYCVYPRAALFGRVMSEPALGLRIVAEVVRQEVLIRERLSDVARRPARERIANFLHELYCRRQITGRMDRPFSIPLTQTHIADALGLTPIHVSRTLREFKRDGVANYVGHDLQIIDAGKLARISTLDESYARWLGGGADAQIATADTRPAMAARLA
;
A
#
# COMPACT_ATOMS: atom_id res chain seq x y z
N MET A 1 26.54 17.76 -5.80
CA MET A 1 25.39 18.32 -5.05
C MET A 1 24.03 17.77 -5.47
N THR A 2 23.74 17.62 -6.75
CA THR A 2 22.39 17.20 -7.23
C THR A 2 22.08 15.70 -7.01
N ALA A 3 23.03 14.80 -7.29
CA ALA A 3 22.80 13.36 -7.15
C ALA A 3 22.72 12.88 -5.68
N GLU A 4 23.41 13.56 -4.79
CA GLU A 4 23.44 13.27 -3.37
C GLU A 4 22.16 13.77 -2.67
N ILE A 5 21.64 14.93 -3.10
CA ILE A 5 20.35 15.45 -2.65
C ILE A 5 19.20 14.54 -3.12
N VAL A 6 19.24 14.08 -4.38
CA VAL A 6 18.24 13.14 -4.91
C VAL A 6 18.32 11.81 -4.16
N ARG A 7 19.52 11.26 -3.94
CA ARG A 7 19.69 10.06 -3.12
C ARG A 7 19.18 10.26 -1.69
N SER A 8 19.60 11.32 -1.00
CA SER A 8 19.19 11.56 0.39
C SER A 8 17.68 11.78 0.50
N THR A 9 17.04 12.45 -0.45
CA THR A 9 15.61 12.70 -0.45
C THR A 9 14.81 11.44 -0.78
N LEU A 10 15.29 10.61 -1.71
CA LEU A 10 14.67 9.31 -2.03
C LEU A 10 14.92 8.26 -0.94
N HIS A 11 15.98 8.42 -0.13
CA HIS A 11 16.32 7.54 1.00
C HIS A 11 15.90 8.12 2.37
N GLN A 12 15.43 9.37 2.43
CA GLN A 12 14.93 9.96 3.68
C GLN A 12 13.59 9.33 4.06
N LYS A 13 13.65 8.35 4.95
CA LYS A 13 12.57 7.48 5.40
C LYS A 13 12.09 6.55 4.28
N GLU A 14 12.90 5.56 4.02
CA GLU A 14 12.53 4.39 3.23
C GLU A 14 11.10 3.97 3.57
N GLY A 15 10.25 3.81 2.55
CA GLY A 15 8.92 3.20 2.65
C GLY A 15 7.70 4.11 2.54
N ALA A 16 7.64 5.27 3.16
CA ALA A 16 6.54 6.23 3.00
C ALA A 16 7.07 7.66 2.86
N PRO A 17 6.87 8.32 1.71
CA PRO A 17 7.33 9.68 1.48
C PRO A 17 6.64 10.72 2.37
N PHE A 18 5.47 10.40 2.91
CA PHE A 18 4.68 11.30 3.74
C PHE A 18 4.28 10.65 5.06
N SER A 19 4.49 11.40 6.17
CA SER A 19 3.92 11.04 7.47
C SER A 19 2.45 11.47 7.50
N PRO A 20 1.55 10.68 8.11
CA PRO A 20 0.17 11.11 8.33
C PRO A 20 0.04 12.46 9.04
N ASP A 21 0.95 12.75 9.98
CA ASP A 21 0.91 13.96 10.81
C ASP A 21 1.29 15.23 10.04
N GLU A 22 2.04 15.13 8.93
CA GLU A 22 2.41 16.29 8.12
C GLU A 22 1.38 16.61 7.03
N LEU A 23 0.53 15.65 6.64
CA LEU A 23 -0.48 15.84 5.59
C LEU A 23 -1.37 17.06 5.84
N PRO A 24 -1.89 17.33 7.06
CA PRO A 24 -2.74 18.50 7.30
C PRO A 24 -2.10 19.84 6.94
N THR A 25 -0.78 19.91 6.85
CA THR A 25 -0.04 21.16 6.55
C THR A 25 0.79 21.09 5.26
N LEU A 26 0.62 20.04 4.46
CA LEU A 26 1.44 19.76 3.27
C LEU A 26 1.49 20.95 2.28
N CYS A 27 0.41 21.69 2.12
CA CYS A 27 0.35 22.89 1.26
C CYS A 27 0.79 24.18 1.95
N GLY A 28 1.47 24.13 3.11
CA GLY A 28 1.92 25.31 3.87
C GLY A 28 0.82 26.07 4.59
N ARG A 29 -0.41 25.57 4.52
CA ARG A 29 -1.59 26.05 5.27
C ARG A 29 -2.41 24.85 5.71
N PRO A 30 -3.22 24.95 6.78
CA PRO A 30 -4.08 23.86 7.22
C PRO A 30 -5.02 23.41 6.08
N ALA A 31 -4.99 22.11 5.78
CA ALA A 31 -5.92 21.50 4.82
C ALA A 31 -7.27 21.25 5.50
N VAL A 32 -8.32 21.18 4.68
CA VAL A 32 -9.63 20.75 5.14
C VAL A 32 -9.57 19.25 5.42
N LEU A 33 -9.78 18.87 6.68
CA LEU A 33 -9.96 17.47 7.07
C LEU A 33 -11.42 17.07 6.81
N ARG A 34 -11.57 15.94 6.14
CA ARG A 34 -12.86 15.29 5.90
C ARG A 34 -12.83 13.87 6.40
N GLN A 35 -14.00 13.28 6.53
CA GLN A 35 -14.16 11.92 7.02
C GLN A 35 -15.20 11.18 6.20
N LEU A 36 -14.93 9.89 5.99
CA LEU A 36 -15.83 8.92 5.37
C LEU A 36 -15.91 7.66 6.20
N ASN A 37 -17.04 6.97 6.10
CA ASN A 37 -17.31 5.70 6.78
C ASN A 37 -16.89 4.51 5.88
N PRO A 38 -16.80 3.29 6.43
CA PRO A 38 -16.53 2.10 5.63
C PRO A 38 -17.55 1.94 4.49
N GLY A 39 -17.06 1.64 3.29
CA GLY A 39 -17.86 1.47 2.08
C GLY A 39 -18.21 2.76 1.33
N GLU A 40 -17.99 3.93 1.91
CA GLU A 40 -18.13 5.20 1.20
C GLU A 40 -16.92 5.43 0.26
N GLU A 41 -17.14 6.17 -0.82
CA GLU A 41 -16.13 6.46 -1.83
C GLU A 41 -15.56 7.88 -1.66
N LEU A 42 -14.23 8.00 -1.79
CA LEU A 42 -13.59 9.30 -1.94
C LEU A 42 -13.93 9.91 -3.30
N PHE A 43 -13.94 9.08 -4.32
CA PHE A 43 -14.39 9.39 -5.68
C PHE A 43 -14.64 8.08 -6.45
N ALA A 44 -15.56 8.13 -7.41
CA ALA A 44 -15.92 7.02 -8.28
C ALA A 44 -15.01 6.93 -9.52
N PRO A 45 -14.90 5.76 -10.18
CA PRO A 45 -14.23 5.64 -11.46
C PRO A 45 -14.92 6.55 -12.50
N GLY A 46 -14.14 7.29 -13.29
CA GLY A 46 -14.63 8.25 -14.29
C GLY A 46 -14.96 9.64 -13.74
N GLU A 47 -15.01 9.80 -12.43
CA GLU A 47 -15.26 11.12 -11.82
C GLU A 47 -14.11 12.07 -12.12
N ARG A 48 -14.46 13.31 -12.51
CA ARG A 48 -13.50 14.38 -12.68
C ARG A 48 -13.26 15.06 -11.35
N SER A 49 -12.01 15.02 -10.91
CA SER A 49 -11.59 15.74 -9.70
C SER A 49 -10.29 16.48 -9.98
N ASP A 50 -10.26 17.73 -9.59
CA ASP A 50 -9.05 18.56 -9.57
C ASP A 50 -8.37 18.53 -8.19
N ASP A 51 -8.75 17.59 -7.36
CA ASP A 51 -8.21 17.43 -6.02
C ASP A 51 -7.24 16.26 -5.93
N ILE A 52 -6.30 16.40 -5.01
CA ILE A 52 -5.41 15.35 -4.53
C ILE A 52 -5.80 15.08 -3.07
N TYR A 53 -5.79 13.83 -2.67
CA TYR A 53 -6.24 13.41 -1.35
C TYR A 53 -5.09 12.79 -0.57
N GLY A 54 -4.94 13.16 0.70
CA GLY A 54 -3.95 12.58 1.61
C GLY A 54 -4.64 11.79 2.72
N ILE A 55 -4.35 10.51 2.89
CA ILE A 55 -4.93 9.67 3.94
C ILE A 55 -4.21 9.94 5.26
N VAL A 56 -4.92 10.52 6.22
CA VAL A 56 -4.40 10.79 7.58
C VAL A 56 -4.58 9.59 8.50
N SER A 57 -5.76 8.94 8.44
CA SER A 57 -6.02 7.73 9.22
C SER A 57 -7.03 6.83 8.51
N GLY A 58 -7.06 5.55 8.91
CA GLY A 58 -7.91 4.55 8.30
C GLY A 58 -7.27 3.87 7.09
N TRP A 59 -8.04 2.99 6.44
CA TRP A 59 -7.66 2.19 5.29
C TRP A 59 -8.65 2.41 4.15
N ALA A 60 -8.14 2.61 2.94
CA ALA A 60 -8.93 2.67 1.71
C ALA A 60 -8.32 1.76 0.66
N TYR A 61 -8.94 1.65 -0.49
CA TYR A 61 -8.40 0.94 -1.64
C TYR A 61 -8.74 1.65 -2.92
N SER A 62 -7.79 1.67 -3.85
CA SER A 62 -8.01 2.14 -5.22
C SER A 62 -8.39 0.96 -6.10
N TYR A 63 -9.44 1.11 -6.91
CA TYR A 63 -10.00 0.02 -7.69
C TYR A 63 -10.43 0.46 -9.08
N ARG A 64 -10.47 -0.51 -9.99
CA ARG A 64 -11.10 -0.40 -11.31
C ARG A 64 -12.35 -1.26 -11.36
N LEU A 65 -13.40 -0.73 -11.94
CA LEU A 65 -14.62 -1.48 -12.26
C LEU A 65 -14.63 -1.77 -13.74
N PHE A 66 -14.91 -3.02 -14.12
CA PHE A 66 -15.06 -3.48 -15.49
C PHE A 66 -16.54 -3.44 -15.89
N ASP A 67 -16.82 -3.42 -17.20
CA ASP A 67 -18.17 -3.34 -17.75
C ASP A 67 -19.07 -4.54 -17.34
N ASP A 68 -18.46 -5.68 -17.02
CA ASP A 68 -19.14 -6.89 -16.54
C ASP A 68 -19.38 -6.89 -15.01
N GLY A 69 -19.09 -5.80 -14.34
CA GLY A 69 -19.25 -5.63 -12.90
C GLY A 69 -18.13 -6.20 -12.04
N ARG A 70 -17.11 -6.84 -12.63
CA ARG A 70 -15.93 -7.28 -11.88
C ARG A 70 -15.12 -6.08 -11.41
N ARG A 71 -14.59 -6.19 -10.21
CA ARG A 71 -13.72 -5.19 -9.61
C ARG A 71 -12.29 -5.71 -9.53
N GLN A 72 -11.31 -4.87 -9.87
CA GLN A 72 -9.90 -5.09 -9.60
C GLN A 72 -9.42 -4.07 -8.58
N ILE A 73 -8.96 -4.52 -7.43
CA ILE A 73 -8.26 -3.64 -6.46
C ILE A 73 -6.80 -3.53 -6.91
N ASN A 74 -6.37 -2.29 -7.15
CA ASN A 74 -5.02 -2.00 -7.61
C ASN A 74 -4.05 -1.83 -6.43
N THR A 75 -4.45 -1.00 -5.45
CA THR A 75 -3.64 -0.68 -4.27
C THR A 75 -4.50 -0.59 -3.02
N ILE A 76 -3.91 -0.93 -1.89
CA ILE A 76 -4.46 -0.61 -0.57
C ILE A 76 -3.78 0.69 -0.11
N GLU A 77 -4.62 1.67 0.20
CA GLU A 77 -4.20 2.99 0.64
C GLU A 77 -4.13 3.03 2.17
N LEU A 78 -2.96 3.38 2.68
CA LEU A 78 -2.66 3.46 4.10
C LEU A 78 -2.45 4.91 4.53
N PRO A 79 -2.44 5.23 5.83
CA PRO A 79 -2.05 6.55 6.31
C PRO A 79 -0.69 6.97 5.73
N GLY A 80 -0.61 8.19 5.18
CA GLY A 80 0.54 8.70 4.43
C GLY A 80 0.42 8.59 2.91
N SER A 81 -0.55 7.83 2.35
CA SER A 81 -0.77 7.75 0.91
C SER A 81 -1.30 9.08 0.34
N LEU A 82 -0.77 9.48 -0.83
CA LEU A 82 -1.34 10.54 -1.68
C LEU A 82 -2.07 9.91 -2.87
N ILE A 83 -3.37 10.20 -3.00
CA ILE A 83 -4.25 9.65 -4.03
C ILE A 83 -4.64 10.75 -5.00
N GLY A 84 -4.79 10.41 -6.28
CA GLY A 84 -5.23 11.37 -7.30
C GLY A 84 -4.07 12.06 -8.04
N VAL A 85 -2.81 11.87 -7.65
CA VAL A 85 -1.65 12.46 -8.35
C VAL A 85 -1.61 12.03 -9.82
N ALA A 86 -1.83 10.74 -10.09
CA ALA A 86 -1.83 10.20 -11.47
C ALA A 86 -3.03 10.68 -12.30
N SER A 87 -4.15 11.06 -11.69
CA SER A 87 -5.32 11.60 -12.38
C SER A 87 -5.06 12.98 -12.98
N ALA A 88 -3.99 13.64 -12.54
CA ALA A 88 -3.54 14.93 -13.11
C ALA A 88 -3.18 14.84 -14.61
N ALA A 89 -2.83 13.67 -15.10
CA ALA A 89 -2.42 13.46 -16.50
C ALA A 89 -3.57 13.01 -17.42
N ARG A 90 -4.82 12.90 -16.93
CA ARG A 90 -5.96 12.37 -17.69
C ARG A 90 -7.24 13.14 -17.41
N ASP A 91 -8.15 13.14 -18.40
CA ASP A 91 -9.52 13.59 -18.21
C ASP A 91 -10.34 12.54 -17.45
N GLY A 92 -10.47 12.72 -16.13
CA GLY A 92 -11.19 11.82 -15.24
C GLY A 92 -10.32 10.74 -14.56
N ALA A 93 -10.78 10.28 -13.43
CA ALA A 93 -10.12 9.24 -12.63
C ALA A 93 -10.24 7.86 -13.32
N ALA A 94 -9.11 7.25 -13.68
CA ALA A 94 -9.10 5.90 -14.26
C ALA A 94 -9.52 4.82 -13.26
N VAL A 95 -9.48 5.14 -11.97
CA VAL A 95 -9.79 4.27 -10.84
C VAL A 95 -10.67 5.02 -9.85
N GLY A 96 -11.50 4.31 -9.11
CA GLY A 96 -12.18 4.82 -7.93
C GLY A 96 -11.35 4.58 -6.66
N CYS A 97 -11.75 5.23 -5.57
CA CYS A 97 -11.17 5.00 -4.25
C CYS A 97 -12.29 4.88 -3.21
N ALA A 98 -12.33 3.75 -2.47
CA ALA A 98 -13.35 3.46 -1.47
C ALA A 98 -12.73 3.10 -0.11
N CYS A 99 -13.47 3.37 0.97
CA CYS A 99 -13.03 3.20 2.34
C CYS A 99 -13.24 1.76 2.84
N LEU A 100 -12.19 1.14 3.40
CA LEU A 100 -12.27 -0.13 4.13
C LEU A 100 -12.68 0.06 5.59
N THR A 101 -12.21 1.13 6.18
CA THR A 101 -12.52 1.53 7.55
C THR A 101 -13.03 2.97 7.55
N ARG A 102 -13.30 3.53 8.73
CA ARG A 102 -13.44 4.98 8.85
C ARG A 102 -12.13 5.64 8.44
N VAL A 103 -12.17 6.54 7.46
CA VAL A 103 -11.02 7.25 6.89
C VAL A 103 -11.12 8.72 7.21
N VAL A 104 -10.02 9.31 7.72
CA VAL A 104 -9.82 10.76 7.78
C VAL A 104 -8.82 11.13 6.72
N TYR A 105 -9.11 12.16 5.92
CA TYR A 105 -8.28 12.57 4.81
C TYR A 105 -8.24 14.07 4.62
N CYS A 106 -7.14 14.54 4.01
CA CYS A 106 -6.97 15.93 3.57
C CYS A 106 -7.35 16.05 2.10
N VAL A 107 -7.88 17.23 1.72
CA VAL A 107 -8.16 17.59 0.34
C VAL A 107 -7.25 18.75 -0.06
N TYR A 108 -6.53 18.57 -1.16
CA TYR A 108 -5.65 19.59 -1.73
C TYR A 108 -6.09 19.91 -3.16
N PRO A 109 -6.52 21.15 -3.45
CA PRO A 109 -6.66 21.59 -4.83
C PRO A 109 -5.33 21.35 -5.57
N ARG A 110 -5.38 20.67 -6.71
CA ARG A 110 -4.19 20.30 -7.50
C ARG A 110 -3.30 21.51 -7.80
N ALA A 111 -3.91 22.63 -8.21
CA ALA A 111 -3.18 23.87 -8.49
C ALA A 111 -2.42 24.38 -7.26
N ALA A 112 -2.99 24.27 -6.06
CA ALA A 112 -2.35 24.70 -4.82
C ALA A 112 -1.15 23.80 -4.48
N LEU A 113 -1.28 22.48 -4.62
CA LEU A 113 -0.19 21.55 -4.35
C LEU A 113 0.96 21.73 -5.35
N PHE A 114 0.66 21.84 -6.64
CA PHE A 114 1.71 22.05 -7.65
C PHE A 114 2.34 23.44 -7.57
N GLY A 115 1.57 24.48 -7.21
CA GLY A 115 2.13 25.77 -6.89
C GLY A 115 3.13 25.72 -5.72
N ARG A 116 2.83 24.90 -4.70
CA ARG A 116 3.76 24.66 -3.59
C ARG A 116 5.02 23.91 -4.04
N VAL A 117 4.89 22.91 -4.92
CA VAL A 117 6.04 22.17 -5.50
C VAL A 117 6.98 23.13 -6.25
N MET A 118 6.45 24.12 -6.96
CA MET A 118 7.28 25.10 -7.67
C MET A 118 8.08 25.98 -6.73
N SER A 119 7.57 26.27 -5.54
CA SER A 119 8.26 27.06 -4.50
C SER A 119 9.14 26.21 -3.58
N GLU A 120 8.89 24.89 -3.50
CA GLU A 120 9.60 23.95 -2.65
C GLU A 120 9.92 22.66 -3.42
N PRO A 121 11.01 22.64 -4.21
CA PRO A 121 11.35 21.49 -5.07
C PRO A 121 11.52 20.17 -4.29
N ALA A 122 11.90 20.21 -3.01
CA ALA A 122 12.00 19.03 -2.15
C ALA A 122 10.64 18.31 -1.99
N LEU A 123 9.53 19.05 -1.93
CA LEU A 123 8.19 18.48 -1.92
C LEU A 123 7.90 17.75 -3.25
N GLY A 124 8.32 18.31 -4.38
CA GLY A 124 8.18 17.66 -5.69
C GLY A 124 8.90 16.32 -5.76
N LEU A 125 10.14 16.24 -5.23
CA LEU A 125 10.88 14.97 -5.16
C LEU A 125 10.16 13.92 -4.29
N ARG A 126 9.53 14.33 -3.20
CA ARG A 126 8.76 13.43 -2.33
C ARG A 126 7.49 12.92 -3.03
N ILE A 127 6.81 13.76 -3.81
CA ILE A 127 5.67 13.32 -4.63
C ILE A 127 6.13 12.34 -5.71
N VAL A 128 7.26 12.59 -6.37
CA VAL A 128 7.86 11.62 -7.32
C VAL A 128 8.18 10.31 -6.62
N ALA A 129 8.77 10.35 -5.42
CA ALA A 129 9.06 9.14 -4.64
C ALA A 129 7.79 8.33 -4.32
N GLU A 130 6.67 9.00 -4.00
CA GLU A 130 5.38 8.33 -3.78
C GLU A 130 4.86 7.68 -5.06
N VAL A 131 4.94 8.36 -6.20
CA VAL A 131 4.53 7.79 -7.51
C VAL A 131 5.39 6.58 -7.87
N VAL A 132 6.71 6.66 -7.68
CA VAL A 132 7.62 5.52 -7.88
C VAL A 132 7.28 4.36 -6.94
N ARG A 133 6.98 4.65 -5.68
CA ARG A 133 6.56 3.63 -4.72
C ARG A 133 5.30 2.90 -5.18
N GLN A 134 4.29 3.61 -5.62
CA GLN A 134 3.06 3.02 -6.15
C GLN A 134 3.33 2.17 -7.40
N GLU A 135 4.21 2.63 -8.28
CA GLU A 135 4.60 1.92 -9.50
C GLU A 135 5.31 0.59 -9.16
N VAL A 136 6.23 0.60 -8.20
CA VAL A 136 6.92 -0.63 -7.74
C VAL A 136 5.93 -1.62 -7.12
N LEU A 137 4.98 -1.17 -6.29
CA LEU A 137 3.92 -2.02 -5.73
C LEU A 137 3.08 -2.71 -6.82
N ILE A 138 2.72 -1.96 -7.87
CA ILE A 138 1.93 -2.50 -8.99
C ILE A 138 2.75 -3.51 -9.81
N ARG A 139 4.04 -3.28 -10.04
CA ARG A 139 4.92 -4.22 -10.76
C ARG A 139 5.08 -5.53 -10.00
N GLU A 140 5.31 -5.48 -8.69
CA GLU A 140 5.37 -6.69 -7.88
C GLU A 140 4.05 -7.45 -7.90
N ARG A 141 2.91 -6.74 -7.82
CA ARG A 141 1.58 -7.35 -7.93
C ARG A 141 1.38 -8.02 -9.29
N LEU A 142 1.82 -7.39 -10.38
CA LEU A 142 1.75 -7.97 -11.72
C LEU A 142 2.58 -9.27 -11.81
N SER A 143 3.78 -9.28 -11.23
CA SER A 143 4.65 -10.46 -11.18
C SER A 143 4.00 -11.59 -10.37
N ASP A 144 3.37 -11.26 -9.25
CA ASP A 144 2.63 -12.20 -8.41
C ASP A 144 1.48 -12.86 -9.19
N VAL A 145 0.63 -12.04 -9.82
CA VAL A 145 -0.54 -12.53 -10.57
C VAL A 145 -0.14 -13.37 -11.77
N ALA A 146 0.97 -13.00 -12.44
CA ALA A 146 1.40 -13.68 -13.67
C ALA A 146 2.09 -15.03 -13.42
N ARG A 147 2.80 -15.23 -12.29
CA ARG A 147 3.75 -16.35 -12.16
C ARG A 147 3.66 -17.14 -10.87
N ARG A 148 3.03 -16.62 -9.81
CA ARG A 148 3.05 -17.28 -8.50
C ARG A 148 1.76 -18.03 -8.20
N PRO A 149 1.80 -19.17 -7.48
CA PRO A 149 0.61 -19.87 -7.02
C PRO A 149 -0.16 -19.05 -5.98
N ALA A 150 -1.44 -19.33 -5.80
CA ALA A 150 -2.34 -18.56 -4.93
C ALA A 150 -1.82 -18.39 -3.51
N ARG A 151 -1.16 -19.43 -2.94
CA ARG A 151 -0.60 -19.40 -1.58
C ARG A 151 0.50 -18.33 -1.44
N GLU A 152 1.40 -18.26 -2.41
CA GLU A 152 2.48 -17.26 -2.43
C GLU A 152 1.95 -15.86 -2.68
N ARG A 153 0.99 -15.70 -3.64
CA ARG A 153 0.35 -14.41 -3.89
C ARG A 153 -0.27 -13.81 -2.63
N ILE A 154 -1.04 -14.64 -1.90
CA ILE A 154 -1.68 -14.18 -0.66
C ILE A 154 -0.63 -13.88 0.41
N ALA A 155 0.39 -14.72 0.56
CA ALA A 155 1.48 -14.46 1.52
C ALA A 155 2.22 -13.17 1.21
N ASN A 156 2.58 -12.92 -0.06
CA ASN A 156 3.25 -11.70 -0.50
C ASN A 156 2.40 -10.45 -0.22
N PHE A 157 1.12 -10.52 -0.55
CA PHE A 157 0.20 -9.40 -0.33
C PHE A 157 0.06 -9.05 1.16
N LEU A 158 -0.12 -10.05 2.00
CA LEU A 158 -0.25 -9.84 3.44
C LEU A 158 1.08 -9.37 4.05
N HIS A 159 2.20 -9.89 3.57
CA HIS A 159 3.54 -9.47 4.01
C HIS A 159 3.85 -8.03 3.59
N GLU A 160 3.52 -7.64 2.36
CA GLU A 160 3.59 -6.25 1.89
C GLU A 160 2.84 -5.31 2.83
N LEU A 161 1.56 -5.61 3.12
CA LEU A 161 0.74 -4.78 4.00
C LEU A 161 1.30 -4.71 5.42
N TYR A 162 1.83 -5.83 5.93
CA TYR A 162 2.49 -5.88 7.22
C TYR A 162 3.71 -4.95 7.25
N CYS A 163 4.60 -5.03 6.27
CA CYS A 163 5.78 -4.17 6.17
C CYS A 163 5.40 -2.69 6.05
N ARG A 164 4.47 -2.35 5.16
CA ARG A 164 4.02 -0.97 4.95
C ARG A 164 3.40 -0.35 6.20
N ARG A 165 2.72 -1.14 7.02
CA ARG A 165 2.10 -0.67 8.25
C ARG A 165 3.11 -0.37 9.35
N GLN A 166 4.28 -1.02 9.34
CA GLN A 166 5.34 -0.77 10.32
C GLN A 166 5.83 0.69 10.30
N ILE A 167 5.86 1.32 9.13
CA ILE A 167 6.31 2.72 8.96
C ILE A 167 5.45 3.71 9.74
N THR A 168 4.16 3.44 9.86
CA THR A 168 3.22 4.36 10.51
C THR A 168 3.33 4.37 12.05
N GLY A 169 4.27 3.60 12.63
CA GLY A 169 4.64 3.63 14.06
C GLY A 169 3.59 3.08 15.04
N ARG A 170 2.40 2.74 14.57
CA ARG A 170 1.33 2.14 15.38
C ARG A 170 1.08 0.71 14.95
N MET A 171 1.74 -0.22 15.62
CA MET A 171 1.49 -1.66 15.48
C MET A 171 0.59 -2.12 16.62
N ASP A 172 -0.69 -2.27 16.34
CA ASP A 172 -1.57 -3.03 17.21
C ASP A 172 -1.13 -4.51 17.18
N ARG A 173 -1.03 -5.16 18.32
CA ARG A 173 -0.76 -6.59 18.39
C ARG A 173 -1.98 -7.30 18.95
N PRO A 174 -2.54 -8.28 18.22
CA PRO A 174 -2.15 -8.79 16.90
C PRO A 174 -2.43 -7.79 15.76
N PHE A 175 -1.60 -7.81 14.71
CA PHE A 175 -1.78 -6.95 13.54
C PHE A 175 -3.02 -7.35 12.74
N SER A 176 -4.00 -6.45 12.68
CA SER A 176 -5.26 -6.65 11.98
C SER A 176 -5.28 -5.93 10.64
N ILE A 177 -5.76 -6.63 9.61
CA ILE A 177 -5.95 -6.14 8.25
C ILE A 177 -7.47 -6.15 7.96
N PRO A 178 -8.10 -5.00 7.71
CA PRO A 178 -9.56 -4.91 7.53
C PRO A 178 -9.95 -5.30 6.09
N LEU A 179 -9.52 -6.47 5.62
CA LEU A 179 -9.81 -7.00 4.30
C LEU A 179 -10.67 -8.25 4.38
N THR A 180 -11.75 -8.27 3.62
CA THR A 180 -12.53 -9.48 3.39
C THR A 180 -11.85 -10.42 2.40
N GLN A 181 -12.28 -11.69 2.35
CA GLN A 181 -11.79 -12.63 1.33
C GLN A 181 -12.08 -12.15 -0.10
N THR A 182 -13.17 -11.42 -0.32
CA THR A 182 -13.50 -10.80 -1.60
C THR A 182 -12.50 -9.70 -1.96
N HIS A 183 -12.13 -8.84 -1.01
CA HIS A 183 -11.11 -7.81 -1.26
C HIS A 183 -9.76 -8.43 -1.64
N ILE A 184 -9.36 -9.52 -0.97
CA ILE A 184 -8.12 -10.24 -1.31
C ILE A 184 -8.24 -10.88 -2.70
N ALA A 185 -9.40 -11.46 -3.04
CA ALA A 185 -9.65 -12.04 -4.34
C ALA A 185 -9.57 -10.99 -5.46
N ASP A 186 -10.23 -9.84 -5.26
CA ASP A 186 -10.25 -8.71 -6.20
C ASP A 186 -8.85 -8.10 -6.38
N ALA A 187 -8.00 -8.13 -5.33
CA ALA A 187 -6.64 -7.62 -5.41
C ALA A 187 -5.68 -8.56 -6.16
N LEU A 188 -5.92 -9.87 -6.08
CA LEU A 188 -4.96 -10.89 -6.55
C LEU A 188 -5.42 -11.67 -7.79
N GLY A 189 -6.57 -11.33 -8.36
CA GLY A 189 -7.14 -12.07 -9.49
C GLY A 189 -7.44 -13.53 -9.13
N LEU A 190 -7.92 -13.76 -7.90
CA LEU A 190 -8.32 -15.08 -7.39
C LEU A 190 -9.84 -15.15 -7.22
N THR A 191 -10.37 -16.37 -7.06
CA THR A 191 -11.74 -16.52 -6.59
C THR A 191 -11.79 -16.49 -5.04
N PRO A 192 -12.90 -16.03 -4.42
CA PRO A 192 -13.07 -16.10 -2.98
C PRO A 192 -12.91 -17.50 -2.40
N ILE A 193 -13.25 -18.55 -3.18
CA ILE A 193 -13.07 -19.96 -2.80
C ILE A 193 -11.58 -20.30 -2.64
N HIS A 194 -10.74 -19.86 -3.59
CA HIS A 194 -9.29 -20.08 -3.52
C HIS A 194 -8.69 -19.34 -2.31
N VAL A 195 -9.10 -18.09 -2.09
CA VAL A 195 -8.67 -17.30 -0.92
C VAL A 195 -9.08 -18.00 0.37
N SER A 196 -10.35 -18.42 0.48
CA SER A 196 -10.86 -19.12 1.67
C SER A 196 -10.07 -20.40 1.98
N ARG A 197 -9.75 -21.20 0.97
CA ARG A 197 -8.95 -22.42 1.13
C ARG A 197 -7.54 -22.11 1.67
N THR A 198 -6.86 -21.16 1.06
CA THR A 198 -5.50 -20.77 1.47
C THR A 198 -5.49 -20.17 2.88
N LEU A 199 -6.47 -19.36 3.24
CA LEU A 199 -6.55 -18.79 4.58
C LEU A 199 -6.86 -19.84 5.66
N ARG A 200 -7.59 -20.91 5.32
CA ARG A 200 -7.74 -22.08 6.22
C ARG A 200 -6.42 -22.82 6.43
N GLU A 201 -5.59 -22.93 5.40
CA GLU A 201 -4.24 -23.46 5.53
C GLU A 201 -3.38 -22.55 6.43
N PHE A 202 -3.40 -21.24 6.21
CA PHE A 202 -2.68 -20.27 7.06
C PHE A 202 -3.12 -20.33 8.53
N LYS A 203 -4.43 -20.50 8.77
CA LYS A 203 -4.95 -20.70 10.14
C LYS A 203 -4.39 -21.97 10.77
N ARG A 204 -4.45 -23.11 10.08
CA ARG A 204 -3.91 -24.40 10.55
C ARG A 204 -2.41 -24.31 10.84
N ASP A 205 -1.66 -23.60 9.98
CA ASP A 205 -0.22 -23.43 10.10
C ASP A 205 0.16 -22.34 11.11
N GLY A 206 -0.82 -21.66 11.73
CA GLY A 206 -0.62 -20.59 12.70
C GLY A 206 0.03 -19.33 12.12
N VAL A 207 -0.25 -19.01 10.85
CA VAL A 207 0.28 -17.83 10.13
C VAL A 207 -0.65 -16.65 10.26
N ALA A 208 -1.93 -16.85 9.93
CA ALA A 208 -2.96 -15.82 9.95
C ALA A 208 -4.34 -16.45 10.20
N ASN A 209 -5.27 -15.68 10.77
CA ASN A 209 -6.65 -16.12 11.01
C ASN A 209 -7.61 -14.93 10.97
N TYR A 210 -8.87 -15.17 10.64
CA TYR A 210 -9.93 -14.19 10.86
C TYR A 210 -10.41 -14.20 12.31
N VAL A 211 -10.51 -12.99 12.88
CA VAL A 211 -11.16 -12.73 14.16
C VAL A 211 -12.22 -11.65 13.91
N GLY A 212 -13.50 -12.02 14.02
CA GLY A 212 -14.58 -11.16 13.54
C GLY A 212 -14.46 -10.94 12.03
N HIS A 213 -14.34 -9.68 11.61
CA HIS A 213 -14.24 -9.29 10.20
C HIS A 213 -12.79 -8.99 9.75
N ASP A 214 -11.83 -9.00 10.67
CA ASP A 214 -10.45 -8.66 10.41
C ASP A 214 -9.56 -9.87 10.24
N LEU A 215 -8.66 -9.83 9.26
CA LEU A 215 -7.62 -10.81 9.09
C LEU A 215 -6.42 -10.45 10.01
N GLN A 216 -6.14 -11.29 10.98
CA GLN A 216 -5.04 -11.08 11.91
C GLN A 216 -3.81 -11.90 11.50
N ILE A 217 -2.64 -11.26 11.46
CA ILE A 217 -1.35 -11.93 11.32
C ILE A 217 -0.93 -12.42 12.70
N ILE A 218 -0.85 -13.74 12.84
CA ILE A 218 -0.49 -14.42 14.11
C ILE A 218 1.02 -14.50 14.23
N ASP A 219 1.70 -14.90 13.16
CA ASP A 219 3.15 -15.09 13.12
C ASP A 219 3.72 -14.49 11.84
N ALA A 220 4.28 -13.27 11.97
CA ALA A 220 4.89 -12.56 10.85
C ALA A 220 6.15 -13.25 10.31
N GLY A 221 6.89 -13.97 11.16
CA GLY A 221 8.05 -14.75 10.74
C GLY A 221 7.66 -15.94 9.86
N LYS A 222 6.58 -16.65 10.21
CA LYS A 222 6.03 -17.69 9.34
C LYS A 222 5.51 -17.13 8.03
N LEU A 223 4.83 -15.97 8.08
CA LEU A 223 4.35 -15.28 6.89
C LEU A 223 5.51 -14.91 5.95
N ALA A 224 6.57 -14.33 6.50
CA ALA A 224 7.77 -13.96 5.75
C ALA A 224 8.47 -15.18 5.09
N ARG A 225 8.46 -16.35 5.75
CA ARG A 225 9.02 -17.59 5.18
C ARG A 225 8.20 -18.17 4.01
N ILE A 226 6.88 -17.94 4.00
CA ILE A 226 6.01 -18.34 2.87
C ILE A 226 6.09 -17.31 1.75
N SER A 227 6.23 -16.05 2.12
CA SER A 227 6.40 -14.94 1.18
C SER A 227 7.68 -15.14 0.38
N THR A 228 7.60 -14.80 -0.90
CA THR A 228 8.72 -14.82 -1.85
C THR A 228 9.16 -13.39 -2.20
N LEU A 229 8.74 -12.39 -1.43
CA LEU A 229 9.23 -11.02 -1.57
C LEU A 229 10.74 -11.00 -1.27
N ASP A 230 11.46 -10.25 -2.10
CA ASP A 230 12.88 -10.00 -1.86
C ASP A 230 13.10 -9.26 -0.54
N GLU A 231 14.14 -9.63 0.21
CA GLU A 231 14.41 -9.04 1.52
C GLU A 231 14.70 -7.53 1.44
N SER A 232 15.34 -7.09 0.36
CA SER A 232 15.64 -5.66 0.15
C SER A 232 14.35 -4.89 -0.12
N TYR A 233 13.42 -5.49 -0.87
CA TYR A 233 12.11 -4.93 -1.14
C TYR A 233 11.24 -4.89 0.13
N ALA A 234 11.19 -5.97 0.91
CA ALA A 234 10.44 -6.01 2.17
C ALA A 234 10.99 -4.96 3.17
N ARG A 235 12.30 -4.80 3.25
CA ARG A 235 12.98 -3.79 4.06
C ARG A 235 12.67 -2.37 3.58
N TRP A 236 12.71 -2.14 2.27
CA TRP A 236 12.33 -0.87 1.66
C TRP A 236 10.86 -0.51 1.95
N LEU A 237 9.95 -1.48 1.88
CA LEU A 237 8.55 -1.30 2.27
C LEU A 237 8.39 -0.94 3.75
N GLY A 238 9.22 -1.47 4.62
CA GLY A 238 9.21 -1.27 6.07
C GLY A 238 9.93 -0.02 6.56
N GLY A 239 10.49 0.81 5.67
CA GLY A 239 11.15 2.07 6.03
C GLY A 239 12.58 1.93 6.55
N GLY A 240 13.28 0.85 6.19
CA GLY A 240 14.72 0.68 6.46
C GLY A 240 15.16 0.57 7.92
N ALA A 241 14.31 0.92 8.86
CA ALA A 241 14.59 0.79 10.28
C ALA A 241 14.31 -0.63 10.74
N ASP A 242 15.38 -1.39 11.05
CA ASP A 242 15.37 -2.62 11.86
C ASP A 242 14.11 -3.51 11.77
N ALA A 243 13.67 -3.83 10.54
CA ALA A 243 12.81 -4.97 10.31
C ALA A 243 13.66 -6.25 10.51
N GLN A 244 14.31 -6.36 11.66
CA GLN A 244 14.76 -7.62 12.21
C GLN A 244 13.52 -8.45 12.58
N ILE A 245 12.80 -8.90 11.53
CA ILE A 245 12.17 -10.19 11.64
C ILE A 245 13.38 -11.11 11.87
N ALA A 246 13.52 -11.62 13.08
CA ALA A 246 14.55 -12.58 13.42
C ALA A 246 14.50 -13.70 12.36
N THR A 247 15.25 -13.56 11.29
CA THR A 247 15.66 -14.66 10.42
C THR A 247 16.74 -15.39 11.19
N ALA A 248 16.31 -16.10 12.23
CA ALA A 248 17.09 -17.20 12.72
C ALA A 248 17.14 -18.23 11.58
N ASP A 249 18.34 -18.33 11.03
CA ASP A 249 18.87 -19.46 10.31
C ASP A 249 18.64 -19.55 8.78
N THR A 250 19.73 -19.22 8.09
CA THR A 250 20.34 -19.82 6.89
C THR A 250 19.41 -20.33 5.77
N ARG A 251 19.29 -19.51 4.72
CA ARG A 251 19.23 -20.05 3.36
C ARG A 251 20.67 -20.02 2.76
N PRO A 252 21.21 -21.16 2.28
CA PRO A 252 22.46 -21.12 1.54
C PRO A 252 22.26 -20.33 0.25
N ALA A 253 23.22 -19.46 -0.06
CA ALA A 253 23.28 -18.66 -1.25
C ALA A 253 23.03 -19.50 -2.52
N MET A 254 21.97 -19.19 -3.24
CA MET A 254 21.71 -19.73 -4.57
C MET A 254 22.51 -18.94 -5.62
N ALA A 255 23.84 -18.90 -5.40
CA ALA A 255 24.81 -18.37 -6.34
C ALA A 255 25.58 -19.55 -6.95
N ALA A 256 24.94 -20.34 -7.80
CA ALA A 256 25.63 -21.25 -8.74
C ALA A 256 24.62 -21.99 -9.61
N ARG A 257 24.04 -21.32 -10.60
CA ARG A 257 23.48 -21.96 -11.83
C ARG A 257 23.31 -20.92 -12.93
N LEU A 258 24.42 -20.40 -13.44
CA LEU A 258 24.59 -19.89 -14.79
C LEU A 258 26.06 -20.08 -15.12
N ALA A 259 26.41 -21.29 -15.46
CA ALA A 259 27.56 -21.65 -16.27
C ALA A 259 27.08 -22.72 -17.27
#